data_43c62fcf2c29b3e995cd0610be961b1d
#
_entry.id   43c62fcf2c29b3e995cd0610be961b1d
#
_cell.length_a   1.000
_cell.length_b   1.000
_cell.length_c   1.000
_cell.angle_alpha   90.00
_cell.angle_beta   90.00
_cell.angle_gamma   90.00
#
_symmetry.space_group_name_H-M   'P 1'
#
loop_
_entity.id
_entity.type
_entity.pdbx_description
1 polymer ?
#
loop_
_entity_poly.entity_id
_entity_poly.type
_entity_poly.pdbx_seq_one_letter_code
_entity_poly.pdbx_strand_id
1 'polypeptide(L)'
;MKIILSSNPYRDRGLRAALEARRILERAGASTVLCLPFQPKRGDRVDLPRQVSLFSLERELPGADMLVCFGGDGTILHAARDATLHGVPILGVNMGSMGFMAELERSELAQLEQVARGNYTVEERMMLDVAVLRGEKVISRDLALNDAVISKGSVARVAELEVLADQIQVTALTGDGVIVATPTGSTA
;
A
#
# COMPACT_ATOMS: atom_id res chain seq x y z
N MET A 1 -12.29 8.56 -16.51
CA MET A 1 -11.39 7.86 -15.60
C MET A 1 -11.37 8.62 -14.27
N LYS A 2 -11.69 7.94 -13.15
CA LYS A 2 -11.61 8.50 -11.80
C LYS A 2 -10.30 8.03 -11.14
N ILE A 3 -9.42 8.96 -10.79
CA ILE A 3 -8.11 8.66 -10.20
C ILE A 3 -8.06 9.23 -8.78
N ILE A 4 -7.72 8.38 -7.82
CA ILE A 4 -7.46 8.80 -6.44
C ILE A 4 -5.98 9.13 -6.31
N LEU A 5 -5.68 10.27 -5.71
CA LEU A 5 -4.33 10.71 -5.39
C LEU A 5 -4.15 10.60 -3.86
N SER A 6 -3.48 9.56 -3.40
CA SER A 6 -3.20 9.34 -1.98
C SER A 6 -1.78 9.76 -1.65
N SER A 7 -1.63 10.85 -0.91
CA SER A 7 -0.32 11.45 -0.66
C SER A 7 0.05 11.39 0.82
N ASN A 8 1.26 10.87 1.09
CA ASN A 8 1.84 10.83 2.42
C ASN A 8 2.31 12.24 2.83
N PRO A 9 1.64 12.90 3.76
CA PRO A 9 1.88 14.30 4.08
C PRO A 9 3.22 14.56 4.79
N TYR A 10 3.89 13.51 5.29
CA TYR A 10 5.23 13.62 5.87
C TYR A 10 6.33 13.60 4.79
N ARG A 11 6.04 13.04 3.61
CA ARG A 11 6.96 12.94 2.49
C ARG A 11 6.67 14.00 1.42
N ASP A 12 5.42 14.20 1.07
CA ASP A 12 4.96 15.24 0.15
C ASP A 12 4.46 16.47 0.91
N ARG A 13 5.39 17.30 1.37
CA ARG A 13 5.07 18.49 2.16
C ARG A 13 4.19 19.45 1.35
N GLY A 14 3.07 19.86 1.93
CA GLY A 14 2.09 20.70 1.27
C GLY A 14 1.37 20.00 0.11
N LEU A 15 1.45 18.67 0.02
CA LEU A 15 0.89 17.84 -1.06
C LEU A 15 1.27 18.36 -2.47
N ARG A 16 2.48 18.89 -2.62
CA ARG A 16 2.91 19.58 -3.85
C ARG A 16 2.96 18.66 -5.06
N ALA A 17 3.49 17.45 -4.89
CA ALA A 17 3.56 16.48 -5.98
C ALA A 17 2.15 15.97 -6.35
N ALA A 18 1.31 15.68 -5.37
CA ALA A 18 -0.08 15.28 -5.61
C ALA A 18 -0.89 16.39 -6.29
N LEU A 19 -0.71 17.65 -5.91
CA LEU A 19 -1.36 18.80 -6.56
C LEU A 19 -0.84 19.05 -7.98
N GLU A 20 0.43 18.81 -8.25
CA GLU A 20 1.00 18.84 -9.59
C GLU A 20 0.41 17.73 -10.47
N ALA A 21 0.43 16.51 -9.96
CA ALA A 21 -0.19 15.35 -10.62
C ALA A 21 -1.67 15.57 -10.93
N ARG A 22 -2.42 16.14 -9.98
CA ARG A 22 -3.82 16.53 -10.16
C ARG A 22 -4.00 17.42 -11.41
N ARG A 23 -3.19 18.46 -11.53
CA ARG A 23 -3.27 19.38 -12.69
C ARG A 23 -2.97 18.67 -14.00
N ILE A 24 -2.00 17.75 -14.02
CA ILE A 24 -1.64 16.99 -15.22
C ILE A 24 -2.81 16.09 -15.63
N LEU A 25 -3.32 15.30 -14.68
CA LEU A 25 -4.41 14.36 -14.92
C LEU A 25 -5.72 15.03 -15.33
N GLU A 26 -6.10 16.12 -14.66
CA GLU A 26 -7.31 16.89 -14.98
C GLU A 26 -7.24 17.55 -16.35
N ARG A 27 -6.06 18.06 -16.75
CA ARG A 27 -5.83 18.57 -18.12
C ARG A 27 -5.95 17.48 -19.18
N ALA A 28 -5.60 16.25 -18.83
CA ALA A 28 -5.73 15.09 -19.71
C ALA A 28 -7.15 14.47 -19.70
N GLY A 29 -8.10 15.07 -18.96
CA GLY A 29 -9.51 14.67 -18.94
C GLY A 29 -9.89 13.67 -17.85
N ALA A 30 -9.00 13.33 -16.92
CA ALA A 30 -9.33 12.52 -15.76
C ALA A 30 -10.04 13.34 -14.67
N SER A 31 -10.91 12.71 -13.87
CA SER A 31 -11.40 13.28 -12.61
C SER A 31 -10.51 12.81 -11.47
N THR A 32 -10.18 13.70 -10.54
CA THR A 32 -9.28 13.38 -9.45
C THR A 32 -9.86 13.65 -8.07
N VAL A 33 -9.48 12.83 -7.11
CA VAL A 33 -9.83 12.99 -5.69
C VAL A 33 -8.55 12.90 -4.86
N LEU A 34 -8.36 13.84 -3.93
CA LEU A 34 -7.21 13.84 -3.02
C LEU A 34 -7.58 13.17 -1.70
N CYS A 35 -6.76 12.19 -1.31
CA CYS A 35 -6.87 11.47 -0.06
C CYS A 35 -5.54 11.48 0.71
N LEU A 36 -5.61 11.18 1.99
CA LEU A 36 -4.43 10.79 2.79
C LEU A 36 -4.43 9.28 2.98
N PRO A 37 -3.26 8.63 2.93
CA PRO A 37 -3.16 7.17 3.15
C PRO A 37 -3.50 6.79 4.60
N PHE A 38 -3.35 7.72 5.53
CA PHE A 38 -3.66 7.57 6.96
C PHE A 38 -3.90 8.94 7.58
N GLN A 39 -4.56 8.96 8.74
CA GLN A 39 -4.75 10.19 9.51
C GLN A 39 -3.45 10.57 10.23
N PRO A 40 -2.96 11.83 10.10
CA PRO A 40 -1.84 12.31 10.88
C PRO A 40 -2.10 12.17 12.38
N LYS A 41 -1.07 11.84 13.15
CA LYS A 41 -1.20 11.72 14.60
C LYS A 41 -1.52 13.08 15.22
N ARG A 42 -2.31 13.07 16.30
CA ARG A 42 -2.62 14.28 17.05
C ARG A 42 -1.34 14.92 17.60
N GLY A 43 -1.09 16.16 17.20
CA GLY A 43 0.11 16.92 17.59
C GLY A 43 1.21 16.95 16.52
N ASP A 44 1.10 16.16 15.46
CA ASP A 44 2.05 16.23 14.34
C ASP A 44 1.89 17.55 13.58
N ARG A 45 3.03 18.16 13.26
CA ARG A 45 3.07 19.34 12.40
C ARG A 45 3.11 18.89 10.94
N VAL A 46 1.94 18.75 10.35
CA VAL A 46 1.78 18.39 8.94
C VAL A 46 1.39 19.65 8.16
N ASP A 47 2.15 19.94 7.10
CA ASP A 47 1.83 21.03 6.20
C ASP A 47 0.77 20.57 5.20
N LEU A 48 -0.49 20.92 5.45
CA LEU A 48 -1.60 20.63 4.55
C LEU A 48 -2.15 21.94 3.96
N PRO A 49 -2.41 21.96 2.65
CA PRO A 49 -2.94 23.15 1.99
C PRO A 49 -4.37 23.45 2.45
N ARG A 50 -4.62 24.68 2.90
CA ARG A 50 -5.91 25.11 3.48
C ARG A 50 -7.09 25.10 2.50
N GLN A 51 -6.80 25.17 1.20
CA GLN A 51 -7.81 25.31 0.13
C GLN A 51 -8.11 23.99 -0.59
N VAL A 52 -7.67 22.86 -0.05
CA VAL A 52 -7.84 21.55 -0.68
C VAL A 52 -8.77 20.69 0.17
N SER A 53 -9.82 20.17 -0.47
CA SER A 53 -10.68 19.17 0.16
C SER A 53 -9.97 17.81 0.12
N LEU A 54 -9.86 17.19 1.30
CA LEU A 54 -9.33 15.84 1.46
C LEU A 54 -10.49 14.90 1.77
N PHE A 55 -10.49 13.75 1.11
CA PHE A 55 -11.54 12.74 1.22
C PHE A 55 -11.02 11.49 1.91
N SER A 56 -11.92 10.62 2.34
CA SER A 56 -11.58 9.32 2.91
C SER A 56 -11.22 8.35 1.79
N LEU A 57 -10.01 7.76 1.85
CA LEU A 57 -9.57 6.77 0.87
C LEU A 57 -10.56 5.61 0.75
N GLU A 58 -10.99 5.06 1.88
CA GLU A 58 -11.94 3.94 1.95
C GLU A 58 -13.27 4.23 1.22
N ARG A 59 -13.76 5.48 1.32
CA ARG A 59 -15.03 5.87 0.66
C ARG A 59 -14.88 6.12 -0.83
N GLU A 60 -13.69 6.50 -1.27
CA GLU A 60 -13.44 6.88 -2.66
C GLU A 60 -12.98 5.71 -3.54
N LEU A 61 -12.42 4.63 -2.93
CA LEU A 61 -11.99 3.43 -3.64
C LEU A 61 -13.09 2.77 -4.47
N PRO A 62 -14.33 2.61 -3.96
CA PRO A 62 -15.39 2.09 -4.80
C PRO A 62 -15.61 2.96 -6.04
N GLY A 63 -15.48 2.35 -7.23
CA GLY A 63 -15.64 3.02 -8.52
C GLY A 63 -14.48 3.92 -8.95
N ALA A 64 -13.31 3.81 -8.30
CA ALA A 64 -12.07 4.38 -8.80
C ALA A 64 -11.45 3.46 -9.86
N ASP A 65 -10.86 4.07 -10.89
CA ASP A 65 -10.15 3.33 -11.95
C ASP A 65 -8.67 3.13 -11.60
N MET A 66 -8.09 3.99 -10.75
CA MET A 66 -6.69 3.90 -10.31
C MET A 66 -6.46 4.66 -9.00
N LEU A 67 -5.50 4.16 -8.21
CA LEU A 67 -4.97 4.82 -7.03
C LEU A 67 -3.51 5.19 -7.27
N VAL A 68 -3.17 6.48 -7.27
CA VAL A 68 -1.79 6.97 -7.33
C VAL A 68 -1.32 7.30 -5.92
N CYS A 69 -0.27 6.62 -5.47
CA CYS A 69 0.31 6.76 -4.12
C CYS A 69 1.59 7.60 -4.17
N PHE A 70 1.62 8.71 -3.44
CA PHE A 70 2.82 9.56 -3.29
C PHE A 70 3.49 9.26 -1.95
N GLY A 71 4.64 8.58 -1.99
CA GLY A 71 5.35 8.17 -0.78
C GLY A 71 6.51 7.24 -1.07
N GLY A 72 6.79 6.33 -0.17
CA GLY A 72 7.69 5.18 -0.35
C GLY A 72 6.91 3.88 -0.24
N ASP A 73 7.62 2.75 -0.27
CA ASP A 73 7.04 1.41 -0.24
C ASP A 73 6.02 1.21 0.89
N GLY A 74 6.30 1.71 2.10
CA GLY A 74 5.36 1.65 3.22
C GLY A 74 4.01 2.37 2.95
N THR A 75 3.99 3.43 2.13
CA THR A 75 2.75 4.10 1.74
C THR A 75 1.94 3.23 0.78
N ILE A 76 2.62 2.58 -0.16
CA ILE A 76 2.03 1.66 -1.14
C ILE A 76 1.48 0.42 -0.42
N LEU A 77 2.28 -0.19 0.47
CA LEU A 77 1.86 -1.35 1.29
C LEU A 77 0.60 -1.06 2.10
N HIS A 78 0.52 0.14 2.70
CA HIS A 78 -0.64 0.54 3.47
C HIS A 78 -1.90 0.67 2.59
N ALA A 79 -1.74 1.19 1.38
CA ALA A 79 -2.84 1.38 0.44
C ALA A 79 -3.26 0.08 -0.28
N ALA A 80 -2.31 -0.85 -0.47
CA ALA A 80 -2.53 -2.09 -1.24
C ALA A 80 -3.66 -2.94 -0.67
N ARG A 81 -3.75 -3.05 0.65
CA ARG A 81 -4.80 -3.80 1.33
C ARG A 81 -6.20 -3.31 0.91
N ASP A 82 -6.44 -2.02 1.04
CA ASP A 82 -7.75 -1.44 0.78
C ASP A 82 -8.05 -1.41 -0.72
N ALA A 83 -7.07 -1.09 -1.56
CA ALA A 83 -7.20 -1.08 -3.01
C ALA A 83 -7.53 -2.47 -3.57
N THR A 84 -6.90 -3.53 -3.06
CA THR A 84 -7.13 -4.92 -3.48
C THR A 84 -8.57 -5.36 -3.24
N LEU A 85 -9.18 -4.96 -2.14
CA LEU A 85 -10.59 -5.29 -1.84
C LEU A 85 -11.57 -4.72 -2.87
N HIS A 86 -11.15 -3.69 -3.62
CA HIS A 86 -11.95 -3.03 -4.65
C HIS A 86 -11.44 -3.29 -6.08
N GLY A 87 -10.39 -4.08 -6.25
CA GLY A 87 -9.77 -4.35 -7.55
C GLY A 87 -9.17 -3.12 -8.22
N VAL A 88 -8.76 -2.11 -7.43
CA VAL A 88 -8.20 -0.84 -7.93
C VAL A 88 -6.69 -0.97 -8.10
N PRO A 89 -6.14 -0.81 -9.32
CA PRO A 89 -4.70 -0.83 -9.55
C PRO A 89 -4.02 0.36 -8.87
N ILE A 90 -2.77 0.15 -8.42
CA ILE A 90 -1.96 1.15 -7.73
C ILE A 90 -0.79 1.56 -8.60
N LEU A 91 -0.53 2.86 -8.68
CA LEU A 91 0.68 3.44 -9.25
C LEU A 91 1.45 4.18 -8.16
N GLY A 92 2.67 3.77 -7.88
CA GLY A 92 3.54 4.40 -6.90
C GLY A 92 4.35 5.55 -7.50
N VAL A 93 4.40 6.69 -6.79
CA VAL A 93 5.30 7.81 -7.07
C VAL A 93 6.24 7.97 -5.88
N ASN A 94 7.52 7.75 -6.12
CA ASN A 94 8.55 7.84 -5.08
C ASN A 94 8.75 9.29 -4.62
N MET A 95 8.66 9.50 -3.30
CA MET A 95 8.84 10.81 -2.65
C MET A 95 10.06 10.86 -1.73
N GLY A 96 11.01 9.97 -1.90
CA GLY A 96 12.19 9.91 -1.02
C GLY A 96 13.30 9.02 -1.53
N SER A 97 13.79 8.13 -0.68
CA SER A 97 14.76 7.11 -1.09
C SER A 97 14.11 6.10 -2.02
N MET A 98 14.88 5.66 -3.01
CA MET A 98 14.45 4.64 -3.97
C MET A 98 13.90 3.41 -3.24
N GLY A 99 12.68 3.02 -3.60
CA GLY A 99 12.01 1.80 -3.16
C GLY A 99 11.87 0.82 -4.32
N PHE A 100 11.34 -0.37 -4.03
CA PHE A 100 11.13 -1.42 -5.04
C PHE A 100 9.71 -1.44 -5.61
N MET A 101 8.80 -0.59 -5.10
CA MET A 101 7.36 -0.66 -5.40
C MET A 101 6.84 0.55 -6.17
N ALA A 102 7.60 1.64 -6.25
CA ALA A 102 7.20 2.83 -6.99
C ALA A 102 7.71 2.76 -8.44
N GLU A 103 6.82 2.99 -9.38
CA GLU A 103 7.12 2.97 -10.82
C GLU A 103 7.59 4.32 -11.35
N LEU A 104 7.23 5.42 -10.69
CA LEU A 104 7.60 6.77 -11.09
C LEU A 104 8.39 7.48 -10.01
N GLU A 105 9.34 8.27 -10.45
CA GLU A 105 9.99 9.29 -9.63
C GLU A 105 9.22 10.61 -9.70
N ARG A 106 9.42 11.48 -8.70
CA ARG A 106 8.79 12.80 -8.69
C ARG A 106 9.07 13.62 -9.95
N SER A 107 10.24 13.47 -10.56
CA SER A 107 10.63 14.14 -11.81
C SER A 107 9.86 13.66 -13.04
N GLU A 108 9.17 12.51 -12.92
CA GLU A 108 8.49 11.82 -14.02
C GLU A 108 6.97 12.02 -14.02
N LEU A 109 6.44 12.92 -13.20
CA LEU A 109 4.99 13.18 -13.09
C LEU A 109 4.31 13.48 -14.43
N ALA A 110 5.04 14.00 -15.42
CA ALA A 110 4.52 14.23 -16.76
C ALA A 110 4.00 12.93 -17.42
N GLN A 111 4.51 11.75 -17.05
CA GLN A 111 4.05 10.46 -17.55
C GLN A 111 2.61 10.13 -17.12
N LEU A 112 2.08 10.76 -16.06
CA LEU A 112 0.69 10.61 -15.65
C LEU A 112 -0.31 11.04 -16.75
N GLU A 113 0.10 11.87 -17.72
CA GLU A 113 -0.71 12.17 -18.89
C GLU A 113 -1.00 10.92 -19.72
N GLN A 114 -0.02 10.01 -19.85
CA GLN A 114 -0.20 8.74 -20.55
C GLN A 114 -1.16 7.81 -19.77
N VAL A 115 -1.08 7.82 -18.45
CA VAL A 115 -1.99 7.08 -17.59
C VAL A 115 -3.44 7.54 -17.81
N ALA A 116 -3.69 8.85 -17.82
CA ALA A 116 -5.03 9.40 -18.07
C ALA A 116 -5.59 9.03 -19.46
N ARG A 117 -4.71 8.78 -20.42
CA ARG A 117 -5.05 8.33 -21.79
C ARG A 117 -5.23 6.81 -21.89
N GLY A 118 -5.03 6.06 -20.82
CA GLY A 118 -5.10 4.60 -20.81
C GLY A 118 -3.85 3.88 -21.34
N ASN A 119 -2.75 4.61 -21.56
CA ASN A 119 -1.49 4.06 -22.06
C ASN A 119 -0.62 3.54 -20.90
N TYR A 120 -1.04 2.44 -20.30
CA TYR A 120 -0.30 1.73 -19.24
C TYR A 120 -0.64 0.24 -19.27
N THR A 121 0.19 -0.56 -18.62
CA THR A 121 -0.06 -1.98 -18.35
C THR A 121 -0.18 -2.20 -16.86
N VAL A 122 -0.97 -3.20 -16.46
CA VAL A 122 -1.12 -3.59 -15.05
C VAL A 122 -0.38 -4.89 -14.83
N GLU A 123 0.51 -4.91 -13.85
CA GLU A 123 1.17 -6.11 -13.35
C GLU A 123 0.37 -6.66 -12.16
N GLU A 124 0.04 -7.95 -12.20
CA GLU A 124 -0.61 -8.63 -11.08
C GLU A 124 0.44 -9.15 -10.10
N ARG A 125 0.22 -8.87 -8.81
CA ARG A 125 1.09 -9.31 -7.73
C ARG A 125 0.34 -10.24 -6.78
N MET A 126 0.99 -11.35 -6.43
CA MET A 126 0.47 -12.29 -5.43
C MET A 126 0.40 -11.62 -4.06
N MET A 127 -0.67 -11.90 -3.31
CA MET A 127 -0.80 -11.55 -1.90
C MET A 127 -1.04 -12.78 -1.03
N LEU A 128 -0.68 -12.70 0.23
CA LEU A 128 -1.04 -13.71 1.24
C LEU A 128 -2.39 -13.34 1.86
N ASP A 129 -3.30 -14.30 1.92
CA ASP A 129 -4.50 -14.25 2.76
C ASP A 129 -4.17 -14.96 4.07
N VAL A 130 -4.02 -14.18 5.13
CA VAL A 130 -3.53 -14.65 6.43
C VAL A 130 -4.69 -14.74 7.42
N ALA A 131 -4.92 -15.92 7.94
CA ALA A 131 -5.89 -16.14 9.02
C ALA A 131 -5.20 -16.70 10.27
N VAL A 132 -5.47 -16.09 11.42
CA VAL A 132 -5.07 -16.58 12.73
C VAL A 132 -6.23 -17.35 13.33
N LEU A 133 -6.00 -18.61 13.64
CA LEU A 133 -7.00 -19.50 14.23
C LEU A 133 -6.63 -19.89 15.66
N ARG A 134 -7.64 -20.12 16.47
CA ARG A 134 -7.51 -20.79 17.78
C ARG A 134 -8.52 -21.94 17.84
N GLY A 135 -8.02 -23.17 17.69
CA GLY A 135 -8.85 -24.31 17.32
C GLY A 135 -9.51 -24.03 15.96
N GLU A 136 -10.83 -24.18 15.86
CA GLU A 136 -11.58 -23.92 14.63
C GLU A 136 -12.01 -22.45 14.46
N LYS A 137 -11.78 -21.60 15.46
CA LYS A 137 -12.23 -20.20 15.45
C LYS A 137 -11.20 -19.29 14.81
N VAL A 138 -11.59 -18.54 13.78
CA VAL A 138 -10.80 -17.43 13.22
C VAL A 138 -10.80 -16.27 14.22
N ILE A 139 -9.60 -15.88 14.68
CA ILE A 139 -9.37 -14.77 15.62
C ILE A 139 -9.08 -13.47 14.85
N SER A 140 -8.34 -13.56 13.75
CA SER A 140 -7.99 -12.43 12.91
C SER A 140 -7.80 -12.89 11.48
N ARG A 141 -8.03 -11.99 10.51
CA ARG A 141 -7.74 -12.20 9.09
C ARG A 141 -7.22 -10.91 8.49
N ASP A 142 -6.19 -11.02 7.66
CA ASP A 142 -5.61 -9.86 6.99
C ASP A 142 -4.94 -10.27 5.66
N LEU A 143 -4.64 -9.27 4.81
CA LEU A 143 -3.93 -9.45 3.55
C LEU A 143 -2.52 -8.86 3.66
N ALA A 144 -1.53 -9.59 3.16
CA ALA A 144 -0.15 -9.11 3.11
C ALA A 144 0.39 -9.15 1.68
N LEU A 145 0.90 -8.02 1.21
CA LEU A 145 1.57 -7.92 -0.09
C LEU A 145 3.02 -8.42 0.00
N ASN A 146 3.70 -8.17 1.12
CA ASN A 146 5.08 -8.61 1.33
C ASN A 146 5.14 -9.95 2.07
N ASP A 147 4.82 -9.96 3.34
CA ASP A 147 5.03 -11.13 4.21
C ASP A 147 4.06 -11.15 5.39
N ALA A 148 3.97 -12.35 6.00
CA ALA A 148 3.36 -12.58 7.29
C ALA A 148 4.44 -13.05 8.26
N VAL A 149 4.65 -12.28 9.32
CA VAL A 149 5.65 -12.56 10.35
C VAL A 149 4.98 -13.19 11.59
N ILE A 150 5.34 -14.40 11.87
CA ILE A 150 4.97 -15.08 13.11
C ILE A 150 6.18 -15.03 14.04
N SER A 151 6.10 -14.28 15.12
CA SER A 151 7.20 -14.12 16.05
C SER A 151 6.79 -14.41 17.48
N LYS A 152 7.78 -14.81 18.30
CA LYS A 152 7.61 -14.90 19.75
C LYS A 152 7.11 -13.58 20.32
N GLY A 153 6.31 -13.63 21.37
CA GLY A 153 5.91 -12.45 22.12
C GLY A 153 7.08 -11.83 22.93
N SER A 154 6.76 -10.85 23.77
CA SER A 154 7.73 -10.11 24.60
C SER A 154 8.41 -10.93 25.70
N VAL A 155 8.03 -12.20 25.88
CA VAL A 155 8.62 -13.10 26.88
C VAL A 155 9.88 -13.73 26.33
N ALA A 156 10.94 -13.82 27.14
CA ALA A 156 12.27 -14.35 26.80
C ALA A 156 12.30 -15.88 26.49
N ARG A 157 11.19 -16.46 26.07
CA ARG A 157 11.10 -17.87 25.67
C ARG A 157 11.08 -17.97 24.14
N VAL A 158 11.80 -18.96 23.63
CA VAL A 158 11.74 -19.33 22.21
C VAL A 158 10.35 -19.88 21.88
N ALA A 159 9.90 -19.68 20.64
CA ALA A 159 8.68 -20.28 20.14
C ALA A 159 8.97 -21.68 19.58
N GLU A 160 8.09 -22.63 19.86
CA GLU A 160 8.06 -23.92 19.16
C GLU A 160 7.03 -23.80 18.03
N LEU A 161 7.47 -24.03 16.80
CA LEU A 161 6.68 -23.81 15.61
C LEU A 161 6.74 -25.07 14.74
N GLU A 162 5.57 -25.49 14.28
CA GLU A 162 5.42 -26.52 13.28
C GLU A 162 4.90 -25.88 11.99
N VAL A 163 5.60 -26.11 10.88
CA VAL A 163 5.22 -25.58 9.58
C VAL A 163 4.68 -26.73 8.73
N LEU A 164 3.44 -26.56 8.27
CA LEU A 164 2.78 -27.52 7.38
C LEU A 164 2.47 -26.86 6.04
N ALA A 165 2.59 -27.60 4.95
CA ALA A 165 2.07 -27.25 3.64
C ALA A 165 1.08 -28.35 3.23
N ASP A 166 -0.16 -27.97 2.91
CA ASP A 166 -1.24 -28.90 2.57
C ASP A 166 -1.39 -30.07 3.57
N GLN A 167 -1.29 -29.75 4.86
CA GLN A 167 -1.34 -30.68 6.00
C GLN A 167 -0.14 -31.64 6.12
N ILE A 168 0.88 -31.48 5.26
CA ILE A 168 2.14 -32.23 5.34
C ILE A 168 3.15 -31.40 6.13
N GLN A 169 3.74 -31.97 7.16
CA GLN A 169 4.78 -31.32 7.95
C GLN A 169 6.02 -31.06 7.09
N VAL A 170 6.34 -29.81 6.90
CA VAL A 170 7.56 -29.37 6.19
C VAL A 170 8.73 -29.33 7.15
N THR A 171 8.52 -28.74 8.32
CA THR A 171 9.55 -28.66 9.37
C THR A 171 8.93 -28.37 10.74
N ALA A 172 9.66 -28.72 11.80
CA ALA A 172 9.43 -28.24 13.14
C ALA A 172 10.70 -27.54 13.63
N LEU A 173 10.55 -26.36 14.19
CA LEU A 173 11.69 -25.55 14.63
C LEU A 173 11.41 -24.86 15.96
N THR A 174 12.49 -24.60 16.67
CA THR A 174 12.49 -23.80 17.89
C THR A 174 13.30 -22.54 17.62
N GLY A 175 12.68 -21.36 17.77
CA GLY A 175 13.37 -20.13 17.40
C GLY A 175 12.56 -18.86 17.70
N ASP A 176 12.96 -17.77 17.09
CA ASP A 176 12.31 -16.47 17.28
C ASP A 176 11.02 -16.32 16.48
N GLY A 177 10.86 -17.08 15.39
CA GLY A 177 9.67 -17.05 14.58
C GLY A 177 9.87 -17.61 13.17
N VAL A 178 8.85 -17.40 12.33
CA VAL A 178 8.82 -17.79 10.92
C VAL A 178 8.28 -16.61 10.10
N ILE A 179 8.83 -16.41 8.92
CA ILE A 179 8.36 -15.44 7.93
C ILE A 179 7.87 -16.21 6.71
N VAL A 180 6.64 -15.94 6.30
CA VAL A 180 6.08 -16.42 5.04
C VAL A 180 5.95 -15.23 4.10
N ALA A 181 6.71 -15.21 3.02
CA ALA A 181 6.79 -14.08 2.10
C ALA A 181 6.16 -14.40 0.74
N THR A 182 5.59 -13.38 0.10
CA THR A 182 5.27 -13.39 -1.33
C THR A 182 6.54 -13.24 -2.16
N PRO A 183 6.51 -13.45 -3.49
CA PRO A 183 7.63 -13.07 -4.35
C PRO A 183 8.04 -11.60 -4.21
N THR A 184 7.08 -10.68 -4.04
CA THR A 184 7.36 -9.25 -3.81
C THR A 184 8.10 -9.03 -2.48
N GLY A 185 7.65 -9.68 -1.39
CA GLY A 185 8.22 -9.51 -0.06
C GLY A 185 9.50 -10.28 0.19
N SER A 186 9.84 -11.27 -0.63
CA SER A 186 11.04 -12.11 -0.43
C SER A 186 12.36 -11.36 -0.60
N THR A 187 12.32 -10.13 -1.13
CA THR A 187 13.46 -9.23 -1.35
C THR A 187 13.38 -7.96 -0.48
N ALA A 188 12.39 -7.88 0.41
CA ALA A 188 12.17 -6.72 1.28
C ALA A 188 13.12 -6.68 2.48
#